data_0c07b3a9662b0ff1af3448b0062d3e86
#
_entry.id   0c07b3a9662b0ff1af3448b0062d3e86
#
_cell.length_a   1.000
_cell.length_b   1.000
_cell.length_c   1.000
_cell.angle_alpha   90.00
_cell.angle_beta   90.00
_cell.angle_gamma   90.00
#
_symmetry.space_group_name_H-M   'P 1'
#
loop_
_entity.id
_entity.type
_entity.pdbx_description
1 polymer ?
#
loop_
_entity_poly.entity_id
_entity_poly.type
_entity_poly.pdbx_seq_one_letter_code
_entity_poly.pdbx_strand_id
1 'polypeptide(L)'
;ALGDQNSEVRTFEAVVAGHICLDIIPGFDHLPSGKLGDLLQPGHLVLTGPATFSTGGPVSNTGLALHRLGIGTRLIAKVGSDAFAEIVRRVVGGFDAQLAQGLVSDPQVSTSYTVILSAPGVDRIFLHCPGANDSFSSADMDYSLVSQARLFHFGYPPVMEKIYTQGGGELVELFRRAKECGATTSLDMTFPDPSSPGGRADWPAILAKTLPFVDIFLPSFEELLFCLRRKVY
;
A
#
# COMPACT_ATOMS: atom_id res chain seq x y z
N ALA A 1 -17.68 35.12 23.46
CA ALA A 1 -18.17 33.76 23.51
C ALA A 1 -18.09 33.18 22.08
N LEU A 2 -17.00 32.54 21.75
CA LEU A 2 -16.88 31.75 20.53
C LEU A 2 -17.46 30.38 20.84
N GLY A 3 -18.53 30.03 20.14
CA GLY A 3 -19.25 28.80 20.32
C GLY A 3 -18.37 27.58 20.12
N ASP A 4 -18.48 26.69 21.06
CA ASP A 4 -17.98 25.34 21.03
C ASP A 4 -18.70 24.61 19.89
N GLN A 5 -18.10 24.57 18.69
CA GLN A 5 -18.61 23.78 17.58
C GLN A 5 -18.22 22.33 17.86
N ASN A 6 -19.22 21.53 18.22
CA ASN A 6 -19.33 20.07 18.11
C ASN A 6 -18.00 19.37 17.81
N SER A 7 -17.21 19.08 18.84
CA SER A 7 -16.15 18.07 18.74
C SER A 7 -16.86 16.72 18.67
N GLU A 8 -17.23 16.27 17.49
CA GLU A 8 -17.60 14.88 17.27
C GLU A 8 -16.47 14.02 17.85
N VAL A 9 -16.83 13.19 18.82
CA VAL A 9 -15.88 12.31 19.52
C VAL A 9 -15.31 11.36 18.47
N ARG A 10 -14.09 11.63 18.01
CA ARG A 10 -13.38 10.75 17.07
C ARG A 10 -12.99 9.48 17.79
N THR A 11 -13.45 8.36 17.28
CA THR A 11 -13.34 7.04 17.93
C THR A 11 -11.97 6.40 17.63
N PHE A 12 -11.30 6.83 16.53
CA PHE A 12 -10.01 6.32 16.12
C PHE A 12 -9.02 7.46 15.91
N GLU A 13 -7.72 7.18 16.08
CA GLU A 13 -6.69 8.13 15.72
C GLU A 13 -6.36 8.08 14.23
N ALA A 14 -6.34 6.89 13.62
CA ALA A 14 -5.92 6.73 12.24
C ALA A 14 -6.76 5.72 11.45
N VAL A 15 -7.03 6.06 10.18
CA VAL A 15 -7.43 5.13 9.13
C VAL A 15 -6.29 5.07 8.11
N VAL A 16 -5.78 3.86 7.84
CA VAL A 16 -4.73 3.63 6.84
C VAL A 16 -5.31 2.82 5.71
N ALA A 17 -5.26 3.36 4.50
CA ALA A 17 -5.83 2.76 3.30
C ALA A 17 -4.81 2.66 2.16
N GLY A 18 -5.11 1.83 1.17
CA GLY A 18 -4.32 1.70 -0.05
C GLY A 18 -3.80 0.29 -0.29
N HIS A 19 -2.56 0.22 -0.78
CA HIS A 19 -1.93 -1.02 -1.19
C HIS A 19 -1.66 -1.97 -0.01
N ILE A 20 -2.02 -3.25 -0.20
CA ILE A 20 -1.62 -4.38 0.64
C ILE A 20 -1.23 -5.56 -0.25
N CYS A 21 -0.20 -6.31 0.12
CA CYS A 21 0.16 -7.54 -0.56
C CYS A 21 0.61 -8.62 0.42
N LEU A 22 0.54 -9.87 -0.01
CA LEU A 22 1.21 -10.97 0.66
C LEU A 22 2.67 -11.00 0.22
N ASP A 23 3.62 -10.90 1.15
CA ASP A 23 5.04 -11.08 0.89
C ASP A 23 5.40 -12.55 1.14
N ILE A 24 5.91 -13.21 0.11
CA ILE A 24 6.42 -14.57 0.12
C ILE A 24 7.95 -14.50 0.07
N ILE A 25 8.60 -14.87 1.15
CA ILE A 25 10.05 -14.73 1.31
C ILE A 25 10.68 -16.12 1.43
N PRO A 26 11.14 -16.73 0.32
CA PRO A 26 11.89 -17.99 0.38
C PRO A 26 13.17 -17.81 1.19
N GLY A 27 13.54 -18.80 2.00
CA GLY A 27 14.77 -18.77 2.77
C GLY A 27 15.99 -19.03 1.89
N PHE A 28 16.93 -18.08 1.83
CA PHE A 28 18.18 -18.19 1.08
C PHE A 28 19.41 -18.29 1.97
N ASP A 29 19.25 -18.51 3.27
CA ASP A 29 20.31 -18.49 4.29
C ASP A 29 21.42 -19.55 4.04
N HIS A 30 21.11 -20.58 3.27
CA HIS A 30 22.04 -21.67 2.97
C HIS A 30 22.75 -21.53 1.61
N LEU A 31 22.44 -20.49 0.85
CA LEU A 31 23.06 -20.29 -0.44
C LEU A 31 24.37 -19.51 -0.30
N PRO A 32 25.41 -19.88 -1.10
CA PRO A 32 26.66 -19.14 -1.09
C PRO A 32 26.42 -17.71 -1.55
N SER A 33 27.18 -16.76 -0.98
CA SER A 33 27.19 -15.38 -1.44
C SER A 33 27.61 -15.34 -2.91
N GLY A 34 26.79 -14.73 -3.76
CA GLY A 34 27.06 -14.66 -5.19
C GLY A 34 26.09 -13.77 -5.93
N LYS A 35 26.27 -13.64 -7.22
CA LYS A 35 25.30 -12.95 -8.06
C LYS A 35 24.03 -13.78 -8.19
N LEU A 36 22.87 -13.18 -8.00
CA LEU A 36 21.58 -13.89 -8.10
C LEU A 36 21.42 -14.59 -9.47
N GLY A 37 21.97 -14.01 -10.55
CA GLY A 37 21.99 -14.63 -11.87
C GLY A 37 22.80 -15.95 -11.95
N ASP A 38 23.75 -16.18 -11.05
CA ASP A 38 24.49 -17.44 -10.96
C ASP A 38 23.65 -18.52 -10.25
N LEU A 39 22.71 -18.10 -9.39
CA LEU A 39 21.81 -18.99 -8.66
C LEU A 39 20.56 -19.33 -9.47
N LEU A 40 20.02 -18.36 -10.20
CA LEU A 40 18.76 -18.49 -10.97
C LEU A 40 19.05 -18.78 -12.44
N GLN A 41 19.48 -20.01 -12.75
CA GLN A 41 19.73 -20.44 -14.12
C GLN A 41 18.51 -21.17 -14.71
N PRO A 42 18.11 -20.87 -15.96
CA PRO A 42 17.01 -21.59 -16.60
C PRO A 42 17.21 -23.11 -16.58
N GLY A 43 16.17 -23.83 -16.17
CA GLY A 43 16.18 -25.29 -16.11
C GLY A 43 16.87 -25.89 -14.86
N HIS A 44 17.44 -25.07 -13.98
CA HIS A 44 18.03 -25.56 -12.74
C HIS A 44 17.04 -25.49 -11.57
N LEU A 45 17.07 -26.52 -10.71
CA LEU A 45 16.36 -26.52 -9.43
C LEU A 45 17.25 -25.86 -8.38
N VAL A 46 16.74 -24.79 -7.75
CA VAL A 46 17.40 -24.16 -6.61
C VAL A 46 16.69 -24.58 -5.33
N LEU A 47 17.43 -25.24 -4.43
CA LEU A 47 16.91 -25.60 -3.11
C LEU A 47 16.91 -24.35 -2.21
N THR A 48 15.77 -24.08 -1.59
CA THR A 48 15.59 -22.97 -0.63
C THR A 48 15.23 -23.52 0.74
N GLY A 49 15.42 -22.72 1.78
CA GLY A 49 14.87 -22.98 3.10
C GLY A 49 13.37 -22.72 3.16
N PRO A 50 12.74 -22.88 4.35
CA PRO A 50 11.33 -22.57 4.56
C PRO A 50 10.99 -21.15 4.14
N ALA A 51 9.83 -20.95 3.49
CA ALA A 51 9.34 -19.64 3.15
C ALA A 51 8.71 -18.96 4.38
N THR A 52 8.96 -17.66 4.54
CA THR A 52 8.28 -16.81 5.51
C THR A 52 7.18 -16.04 4.79
N PHE A 53 6.04 -15.90 5.43
CA PHE A 53 4.93 -15.06 4.96
C PHE A 53 4.84 -13.80 5.82
N SER A 54 4.72 -12.66 5.16
CA SER A 54 4.48 -11.35 5.76
C SER A 54 3.45 -10.59 4.94
N THR A 55 3.12 -9.39 5.34
CA THR A 55 2.31 -8.48 4.52
C THR A 55 3.08 -7.20 4.27
N GLY A 56 3.00 -6.69 3.04
CA GLY A 56 3.65 -5.48 2.58
C GLY A 56 2.64 -4.39 2.20
N GLY A 57 3.18 -3.25 1.78
CA GLY A 57 2.42 -2.05 1.43
C GLY A 57 2.11 -1.15 2.62
N PRO A 58 1.63 0.08 2.38
CA PRO A 58 1.41 1.08 3.43
C PRO A 58 0.38 0.63 4.45
N VAL A 59 -0.65 -0.14 4.05
CA VAL A 59 -1.67 -0.66 4.97
C VAL A 59 -1.03 -1.54 6.05
N SER A 60 -0.05 -2.36 5.69
CA SER A 60 0.73 -3.14 6.65
C SER A 60 1.83 -2.32 7.30
N ASN A 61 2.70 -1.68 6.51
CA ASN A 61 3.90 -1.03 7.03
C ASN A 61 3.55 0.13 7.96
N THR A 62 2.66 1.02 7.55
CA THR A 62 2.23 2.16 8.37
C THR A 62 1.14 1.75 9.35
N GLY A 63 0.12 1.02 8.89
CA GLY A 63 -1.04 0.69 9.71
C GLY A 63 -0.71 -0.22 10.90
N LEU A 64 0.03 -1.30 10.68
CA LEU A 64 0.44 -2.19 11.78
C LEU A 64 1.49 -1.54 12.68
N ALA A 65 2.35 -0.64 12.14
CA ALA A 65 3.29 0.12 12.97
C ALA A 65 2.55 1.08 13.91
N LEU A 66 1.56 1.83 13.42
CA LEU A 66 0.72 2.70 14.25
C LEU A 66 0.00 1.89 15.33
N HIS A 67 -0.61 0.77 14.97
CA HIS A 67 -1.26 -0.11 15.93
C HIS A 67 -0.28 -0.60 17.04
N ARG A 68 0.94 -1.03 16.66
CA ARG A 68 1.98 -1.45 17.62
C ARG A 68 2.42 -0.33 18.56
N LEU A 69 2.36 0.91 18.10
CA LEU A 69 2.63 2.10 18.93
C LEU A 69 1.46 2.50 19.84
N GLY A 70 0.39 1.72 19.86
CA GLY A 70 -0.78 1.98 20.69
C GLY A 70 -1.76 3.00 20.10
N ILE A 71 -1.59 3.35 18.81
CA ILE A 71 -2.50 4.27 18.10
C ILE A 71 -3.74 3.49 17.65
N GLY A 72 -4.91 3.94 18.02
CA GLY A 72 -6.21 3.37 17.58
C GLY A 72 -6.36 3.45 16.08
N THR A 73 -6.07 2.34 15.37
CA THR A 73 -5.95 2.29 13.93
C THR A 73 -7.04 1.41 13.31
N ARG A 74 -7.52 1.80 12.12
CA ARG A 74 -8.33 0.97 11.21
C ARG A 74 -7.61 0.86 9.87
N LEU A 75 -7.77 -0.30 9.22
CA LEU A 75 -7.17 -0.58 7.91
C LEU A 75 -8.27 -0.69 6.86
N ILE A 76 -8.02 -0.18 5.65
CA ILE A 76 -8.90 -0.37 4.49
C ILE A 76 -8.04 -0.76 3.29
N ALA A 77 -8.24 -1.97 2.78
CA ALA A 77 -7.56 -2.46 1.59
C ALA A 77 -8.43 -3.48 0.85
N LYS A 78 -8.06 -3.80 -0.38
CA LYS A 78 -8.76 -4.79 -1.20
C LYS A 78 -7.92 -6.05 -1.36
N VAL A 79 -8.56 -7.20 -1.21
CA VAL A 79 -7.96 -8.53 -1.43
C VAL A 79 -8.90 -9.37 -2.30
N GLY A 80 -8.40 -10.44 -2.88
CA GLY A 80 -9.21 -11.42 -3.56
C GLY A 80 -10.06 -12.28 -2.60
N SER A 81 -10.61 -13.38 -3.14
CA SER A 81 -11.30 -14.42 -2.38
C SER A 81 -10.55 -15.76 -2.54
N ASP A 82 -9.23 -15.74 -2.39
CA ASP A 82 -8.32 -16.84 -2.61
C ASP A 82 -7.51 -17.19 -1.34
N ALA A 83 -6.68 -18.23 -1.42
CA ALA A 83 -5.84 -18.67 -0.31
C ALA A 83 -4.86 -17.58 0.18
N PHE A 84 -4.42 -16.69 -0.70
CA PHE A 84 -3.55 -15.57 -0.32
C PHE A 84 -4.30 -14.54 0.53
N ALA A 85 -5.57 -14.28 0.21
CA ALA A 85 -6.43 -13.44 1.04
C ALA A 85 -6.57 -13.99 2.47
N GLU A 86 -6.71 -15.31 2.61
CA GLU A 86 -6.80 -15.96 3.92
C GLU A 86 -5.50 -15.79 4.73
N ILE A 87 -4.33 -15.92 4.07
CA ILE A 87 -3.04 -15.70 4.72
C ILE A 87 -2.89 -14.24 5.14
N VAL A 88 -3.22 -13.28 4.26
CA VAL A 88 -3.17 -11.84 4.58
C VAL A 88 -4.06 -11.53 5.79
N ARG A 89 -5.31 -12.02 5.80
CA ARG A 89 -6.24 -11.83 6.93
C ARG A 89 -5.72 -12.45 8.22
N ARG A 90 -5.08 -13.62 8.13
CA ARG A 90 -4.47 -14.28 9.31
C ARG A 90 -3.29 -13.47 9.85
N VAL A 91 -2.41 -12.96 8.98
CA VAL A 91 -1.26 -12.15 9.39
C VAL A 91 -1.73 -10.85 10.04
N VAL A 92 -2.63 -10.11 9.39
CA VAL A 92 -3.18 -8.85 9.92
C VAL A 92 -3.98 -9.09 11.20
N GLY A 93 -4.86 -10.09 11.21
CA GLY A 93 -5.69 -10.46 12.37
C GLY A 93 -4.89 -10.99 13.56
N GLY A 94 -3.66 -11.45 13.33
CA GLY A 94 -2.71 -11.84 14.39
C GLY A 94 -2.24 -10.65 15.24
N PHE A 95 -2.36 -9.42 14.75
CA PHE A 95 -2.12 -8.19 15.54
C PHE A 95 -3.39 -7.79 16.31
N ASP A 96 -4.51 -7.73 15.62
CA ASP A 96 -5.84 -7.49 16.16
C ASP A 96 -6.89 -7.94 15.12
N ALA A 97 -7.87 -8.73 15.55
CA ALA A 97 -8.95 -9.22 14.70
C ALA A 97 -9.75 -8.09 14.04
N GLN A 98 -9.86 -6.93 14.69
CA GLN A 98 -10.55 -5.76 14.13
C GLN A 98 -9.83 -5.14 12.93
N LEU A 99 -8.50 -5.24 12.84
CA LEU A 99 -7.73 -4.72 11.71
C LEU A 99 -8.07 -5.47 10.41
N ALA A 100 -8.32 -6.78 10.50
CA ALA A 100 -8.67 -7.59 9.33
C ALA A 100 -10.09 -7.33 8.80
N GLN A 101 -10.98 -6.69 9.57
CA GLN A 101 -12.36 -6.40 9.16
C GLN A 101 -12.44 -5.39 8.01
N GLY A 102 -11.47 -4.48 7.88
CA GLY A 102 -11.42 -3.48 6.81
C GLY A 102 -10.83 -3.99 5.49
N LEU A 103 -10.49 -5.29 5.40
CA LEU A 103 -10.04 -5.90 4.14
C LEU A 103 -11.25 -6.30 3.29
N VAL A 104 -11.53 -5.51 2.25
CA VAL A 104 -12.64 -5.74 1.31
C VAL A 104 -12.30 -6.91 0.40
N SER A 105 -13.20 -7.89 0.26
CA SER A 105 -13.02 -9.01 -0.66
C SER A 105 -13.64 -8.74 -2.01
N ASP A 106 -12.90 -9.05 -3.08
CA ASP A 106 -13.40 -9.05 -4.45
C ASP A 106 -13.16 -10.42 -5.09
N PRO A 107 -14.21 -11.22 -5.36
CA PRO A 107 -14.06 -12.56 -5.93
C PRO A 107 -13.65 -12.56 -7.41
N GLN A 108 -13.64 -11.40 -8.07
CA GLN A 108 -13.31 -11.30 -9.50
C GLN A 108 -11.80 -11.11 -9.74
N VAL A 109 -11.02 -10.87 -8.69
CA VAL A 109 -9.58 -10.59 -8.80
C VAL A 109 -8.79 -11.44 -7.81
N SER A 110 -7.50 -11.69 -8.13
CA SER A 110 -6.58 -12.36 -7.21
C SER A 110 -6.04 -11.40 -6.16
N THR A 111 -5.67 -11.92 -5.01
CA THR A 111 -4.94 -11.15 -3.99
C THR A 111 -3.56 -10.76 -4.50
N SER A 112 -3.15 -9.53 -4.22
CA SER A 112 -1.80 -9.05 -4.50
C SER A 112 -0.75 -9.85 -3.72
N TYR A 113 0.37 -10.17 -4.37
CA TYR A 113 1.50 -10.79 -3.71
C TYR A 113 2.84 -10.31 -4.27
N THR A 114 3.87 -10.45 -3.46
CA THR A 114 5.26 -10.22 -3.86
C THR A 114 6.12 -11.41 -3.45
N VAL A 115 6.84 -12.01 -4.41
CA VAL A 115 7.92 -12.94 -4.06
C VAL A 115 9.20 -12.12 -3.90
N ILE A 116 9.76 -12.16 -2.69
CA ILE A 116 10.97 -11.41 -2.33
C ILE A 116 12.16 -12.33 -2.34
N LEU A 117 13.04 -12.15 -3.33
CA LEU A 117 14.29 -12.88 -3.41
C LEU A 117 15.38 -12.09 -2.69
N SER A 118 15.81 -12.58 -1.53
CA SER A 118 16.80 -11.92 -0.65
C SER A 118 17.98 -12.86 -0.42
N ALA A 119 18.85 -12.98 -1.43
CA ALA A 119 20.06 -13.80 -1.30
C ALA A 119 21.17 -13.02 -0.57
N PRO A 120 22.07 -13.70 0.19
CA PRO A 120 23.17 -13.04 0.89
C PRO A 120 24.08 -12.26 -0.06
N GLY A 121 24.37 -10.99 0.28
CA GLY A 121 25.27 -10.12 -0.49
C GLY A 121 24.70 -9.54 -1.79
N VAL A 122 23.38 -9.65 -2.00
CA VAL A 122 22.67 -9.09 -3.17
C VAL A 122 21.48 -8.29 -2.68
N ASP A 123 21.19 -7.17 -3.35
CA ASP A 123 19.96 -6.42 -3.11
C ASP A 123 18.74 -7.27 -3.45
N ARG A 124 17.66 -7.03 -2.70
CA ARG A 124 16.40 -7.76 -2.85
C ARG A 124 15.79 -7.54 -4.24
N ILE A 125 15.27 -8.60 -4.81
CA ILE A 125 14.45 -8.55 -6.03
C ILE A 125 13.00 -8.83 -5.66
N PHE A 126 12.10 -8.04 -6.21
CA PHE A 126 10.66 -8.12 -5.98
C PHE A 126 9.95 -8.58 -7.25
N LEU A 127 9.32 -9.76 -7.20
CA LEU A 127 8.42 -10.23 -8.26
C LEU A 127 7.00 -9.95 -7.79
N HIS A 128 6.43 -8.85 -8.27
CA HIS A 128 5.17 -8.30 -7.77
C HIS A 128 4.00 -8.55 -8.71
N CYS A 129 2.89 -9.02 -8.14
CA CYS A 129 1.58 -9.09 -8.79
C CYS A 129 0.64 -8.10 -8.08
N PRO A 130 0.14 -7.05 -8.77
CA PRO A 130 -0.70 -6.03 -8.14
C PRO A 130 -2.08 -6.56 -7.71
N GLY A 131 -2.66 -7.49 -8.46
CA GLY A 131 -3.91 -8.17 -8.09
C GLY A 131 -5.04 -7.19 -7.76
N ALA A 132 -5.70 -7.42 -6.61
CA ALA A 132 -6.85 -6.64 -6.15
C ALA A 132 -6.56 -5.14 -5.96
N ASN A 133 -5.28 -4.75 -5.76
CA ASN A 133 -4.92 -3.34 -5.65
C ASN A 133 -5.22 -2.55 -6.93
N ASP A 134 -5.09 -3.18 -8.12
CA ASP A 134 -5.38 -2.53 -9.38
C ASP A 134 -6.87 -2.16 -9.56
N SER A 135 -7.75 -2.87 -8.87
CA SER A 135 -9.19 -2.59 -8.90
C SER A 135 -9.68 -1.71 -7.75
N PHE A 136 -8.81 -1.34 -6.80
CA PHE A 136 -9.16 -0.48 -5.68
C PHE A 136 -9.55 0.92 -6.15
N SER A 137 -10.61 1.50 -5.53
CA SER A 137 -11.15 2.81 -5.89
C SER A 137 -11.72 3.53 -4.67
N SER A 138 -12.14 4.76 -4.86
CA SER A 138 -12.84 5.55 -3.84
C SER A 138 -14.16 4.91 -3.38
N ALA A 139 -14.76 4.05 -4.20
CA ALA A 139 -15.97 3.31 -3.85
C ALA A 139 -15.73 2.16 -2.85
N ASP A 140 -14.50 1.67 -2.74
CA ASP A 140 -14.11 0.62 -1.78
C ASP A 140 -13.85 1.19 -0.37
N MET A 141 -13.87 2.53 -0.23
CA MET A 141 -13.62 3.22 1.03
C MET A 141 -14.86 3.29 1.92
N ASP A 142 -14.70 2.97 3.19
CA ASP A 142 -15.69 3.30 4.22
C ASP A 142 -15.42 4.70 4.80
N TYR A 143 -16.06 5.71 4.22
CA TYR A 143 -15.91 7.09 4.68
C TYR A 143 -16.55 7.35 6.04
N SER A 144 -17.43 6.45 6.52
CA SER A 144 -17.95 6.54 7.89
C SER A 144 -16.86 6.25 8.93
N LEU A 145 -15.92 5.35 8.61
CA LEU A 145 -14.72 5.15 9.43
C LEU A 145 -13.77 6.35 9.33
N VAL A 146 -13.60 6.93 8.12
CA VAL A 146 -12.73 8.10 7.94
C VAL A 146 -13.23 9.29 8.74
N SER A 147 -14.55 9.54 8.80
CA SER A 147 -15.13 10.64 9.58
C SER A 147 -14.89 10.51 11.09
N GLN A 148 -14.69 9.28 11.58
CA GLN A 148 -14.38 8.98 12.97
C GLN A 148 -12.88 9.03 13.30
N ALA A 149 -12.01 9.26 12.30
CA ALA A 149 -10.56 9.29 12.47
C ALA A 149 -10.00 10.71 12.48
N ARG A 150 -8.88 10.90 13.18
CA ARG A 150 -8.11 12.15 13.14
C ARG A 150 -7.21 12.24 11.91
N LEU A 151 -6.61 11.09 11.51
CA LEU A 151 -5.69 10.95 10.38
C LEU A 151 -6.26 9.95 9.38
N PHE A 152 -6.28 10.35 8.12
CA PHE A 152 -6.43 9.45 6.97
C PHE A 152 -5.11 9.36 6.23
N HIS A 153 -4.54 8.17 6.14
CA HIS A 153 -3.30 7.91 5.40
C HIS A 153 -3.58 6.98 4.23
N PHE A 154 -3.14 7.35 3.04
CA PHE A 154 -3.22 6.54 1.83
C PHE A 154 -1.85 6.38 1.20
N GLY A 155 -1.51 5.17 0.74
CA GLY A 155 -0.19 4.96 0.19
C GLY A 155 -0.13 4.03 -1.02
N TYR A 156 0.96 4.24 -1.77
CA TYR A 156 1.41 3.52 -2.95
C TYR A 156 0.50 3.63 -4.19
N PRO A 157 -0.06 4.82 -4.49
CA PRO A 157 -0.88 5.01 -5.68
C PRO A 157 -0.20 4.56 -7.00
N PRO A 158 1.15 4.62 -7.19
CA PRO A 158 1.78 4.22 -8.45
C PRO A 158 1.66 2.73 -8.82
N VAL A 159 1.30 1.88 -7.87
CA VAL A 159 1.12 0.43 -8.08
C VAL A 159 -0.33 -0.01 -7.89
N MET A 160 -1.29 0.90 -8.18
CA MET A 160 -2.73 0.69 -8.06
C MET A 160 -3.41 1.28 -9.31
N GLU A 161 -3.65 0.44 -10.36
CA GLU A 161 -3.98 0.91 -11.70
C GLU A 161 -5.16 1.89 -11.74
N LYS A 162 -6.26 1.56 -11.09
CA LYS A 162 -7.46 2.41 -11.10
C LYS A 162 -7.23 3.78 -10.44
N ILE A 163 -6.29 3.85 -9.51
CA ILE A 163 -5.96 5.07 -8.76
C ILE A 163 -5.23 6.09 -9.64
N TYR A 164 -4.33 5.66 -10.54
CA TYR A 164 -3.55 6.58 -11.38
C TYR A 164 -4.09 6.72 -12.80
N THR A 165 -4.94 5.81 -13.27
CA THR A 165 -5.54 5.92 -14.61
C THR A 165 -6.54 7.07 -14.70
N GLN A 166 -6.97 7.42 -15.92
CA GLN A 166 -7.90 8.53 -16.17
C GLN A 166 -7.46 9.87 -15.51
N GLY A 167 -6.13 10.12 -15.51
CA GLY A 167 -5.56 11.34 -14.95
C GLY A 167 -5.66 11.45 -13.43
N GLY A 168 -5.73 10.30 -12.73
CA GLY A 168 -5.76 10.22 -11.27
C GLY A 168 -7.09 10.61 -10.64
N GLY A 169 -8.19 10.54 -11.39
CA GLY A 169 -9.51 10.97 -10.91
C GLY A 169 -9.93 10.27 -9.61
N GLU A 170 -9.66 8.96 -9.47
CA GLU A 170 -9.95 8.20 -8.25
C GLU A 170 -9.13 8.68 -7.05
N LEU A 171 -7.84 8.99 -7.26
CA LEU A 171 -6.99 9.51 -6.19
C LEU A 171 -7.49 10.88 -5.69
N VAL A 172 -7.85 11.76 -6.62
CA VAL A 172 -8.41 13.09 -6.29
C VAL A 172 -9.71 12.94 -5.51
N GLU A 173 -10.64 12.11 -5.98
CA GLU A 173 -11.93 11.88 -5.33
C GLU A 173 -11.78 11.31 -3.93
N LEU A 174 -10.86 10.35 -3.76
CA LEU A 174 -10.55 9.73 -2.49
C LEU A 174 -10.08 10.77 -1.46
N PHE A 175 -9.12 11.62 -1.81
CA PHE A 175 -8.62 12.65 -0.91
C PHE A 175 -9.61 13.78 -0.67
N ARG A 176 -10.36 14.20 -1.70
CA ARG A 176 -11.42 15.20 -1.56
C ARG A 176 -12.45 14.76 -0.52
N ARG A 177 -12.94 13.52 -0.63
CA ARG A 177 -13.92 12.97 0.33
C ARG A 177 -13.34 12.79 1.73
N ALA A 178 -12.08 12.38 1.84
CA ALA A 178 -11.42 12.27 3.14
C ALA A 178 -11.29 13.64 3.83
N LYS A 179 -11.01 14.69 3.08
CA LYS A 179 -11.03 16.09 3.59
C LYS A 179 -12.42 16.53 4.03
N GLU A 180 -13.46 16.20 3.27
CA GLU A 180 -14.85 16.48 3.64
C GLU A 180 -15.29 15.76 4.93
N CYS A 181 -14.71 14.60 5.23
CA CYS A 181 -14.85 13.93 6.53
C CYS A 181 -14.12 14.67 7.68
N GLY A 182 -13.36 15.73 7.40
CA GLY A 182 -12.64 16.50 8.41
C GLY A 182 -11.36 15.84 8.92
N ALA A 183 -10.84 14.78 8.29
CA ALA A 183 -9.59 14.15 8.67
C ALA A 183 -8.38 14.97 8.20
N THR A 184 -7.29 14.93 8.95
CA THR A 184 -5.96 15.26 8.43
C THR A 184 -5.57 14.21 7.41
N THR A 185 -5.19 14.61 6.20
CA THR A 185 -4.92 13.70 5.09
C THR A 185 -3.42 13.54 4.87
N SER A 186 -2.99 12.30 4.63
CA SER A 186 -1.59 11.95 4.40
C SER A 186 -1.46 11.05 3.18
N LEU A 187 -0.54 11.39 2.29
CA LEU A 187 -0.22 10.62 1.07
C LEU A 187 1.22 10.15 1.10
N ASP A 188 1.41 8.83 1.01
CA ASP A 188 2.69 8.18 0.80
C ASP A 188 2.82 7.68 -0.64
N MET A 189 4.04 7.63 -1.15
CA MET A 189 4.34 7.18 -2.50
C MET A 189 5.09 5.84 -2.48
N THR A 190 5.35 5.29 -3.64
CA THR A 190 6.30 4.22 -3.88
C THR A 190 6.93 4.41 -5.24
N PHE A 191 8.13 3.88 -5.42
CA PHE A 191 8.82 3.91 -6.70
C PHE A 191 8.26 2.81 -7.61
N PRO A 192 7.53 3.14 -8.70
CA PRO A 192 7.03 2.14 -9.64
C PRO A 192 8.14 1.70 -10.60
N ASP A 193 7.98 0.51 -11.21
CA ASP A 193 8.79 0.18 -12.38
C ASP A 193 8.64 1.27 -13.46
N PRO A 194 9.73 1.94 -13.89
CA PRO A 194 9.68 3.01 -14.88
C PRO A 194 9.05 2.61 -16.23
N SER A 195 9.08 1.32 -16.56
CA SER A 195 8.49 0.77 -17.77
C SER A 195 7.02 0.37 -17.63
N SER A 196 6.50 0.30 -16.40
CA SER A 196 5.11 -0.03 -16.11
C SER A 196 4.13 1.10 -16.50
N PRO A 197 2.83 0.82 -16.63
CA PRO A 197 1.82 1.87 -16.83
C PRO A 197 1.85 2.92 -15.71
N GLY A 198 1.96 2.50 -14.44
CA GLY A 198 2.08 3.41 -13.29
C GLY A 198 3.35 4.26 -13.34
N GLY A 199 4.47 3.65 -13.78
CA GLY A 199 5.71 4.38 -14.00
C GLY A 199 5.62 5.39 -15.15
N ARG A 200 4.76 5.18 -16.15
CA ARG A 200 4.56 6.10 -17.29
C ARG A 200 3.43 7.13 -17.10
N ALA A 201 2.68 7.05 -16.00
CA ALA A 201 1.61 7.99 -15.71
C ALA A 201 2.11 9.45 -15.59
N ASP A 202 1.25 10.41 -15.87
CA ASP A 202 1.55 11.83 -15.73
C ASP A 202 1.43 12.27 -14.26
N TRP A 203 2.42 11.86 -13.47
CA TRP A 203 2.46 12.16 -12.03
C TRP A 203 2.44 13.64 -11.70
N PRO A 204 3.13 14.55 -12.46
CA PRO A 204 3.00 15.97 -12.24
C PRO A 204 1.55 16.46 -12.32
N ALA A 205 0.80 16.04 -13.33
CA ALA A 205 -0.60 16.43 -13.48
C ALA A 205 -1.52 15.78 -12.44
N ILE A 206 -1.28 14.51 -12.07
CA ILE A 206 -2.04 13.80 -11.03
C ILE A 206 -1.82 14.48 -9.68
N LEU A 207 -0.56 14.70 -9.29
CA LEU A 207 -0.21 15.33 -8.00
C LEU A 207 -0.70 16.77 -7.91
N ALA A 208 -0.63 17.55 -9.01
CA ALA A 208 -1.16 18.92 -9.01
C ALA A 208 -2.65 18.99 -8.67
N LYS A 209 -3.43 17.96 -9.04
CA LYS A 209 -4.88 17.88 -8.73
C LYS A 209 -5.14 17.31 -7.33
N THR A 210 -4.28 16.41 -6.85
CA THR A 210 -4.48 15.69 -5.58
C THR A 210 -3.98 16.48 -4.37
N LEU A 211 -2.79 17.09 -4.47
CA LEU A 211 -2.12 17.76 -3.35
C LEU A 211 -2.92 18.89 -2.69
N PRO A 212 -3.84 19.62 -3.36
CA PRO A 212 -4.74 20.56 -2.66
C PRO A 212 -5.59 19.93 -1.56
N PHE A 213 -5.79 18.61 -1.57
CA PHE A 213 -6.53 17.85 -0.57
C PHE A 213 -5.63 17.05 0.39
N VAL A 214 -4.30 17.23 0.33
CA VAL A 214 -3.32 16.50 1.12
C VAL A 214 -2.61 17.44 2.09
N ASP A 215 -2.67 17.14 3.38
CA ASP A 215 -2.00 17.94 4.42
C ASP A 215 -0.54 17.50 4.63
N ILE A 216 -0.28 16.20 4.48
CA ILE A 216 1.04 15.59 4.71
C ILE A 216 1.41 14.76 3.48
N PHE A 217 2.50 15.12 2.80
CA PHE A 217 3.00 14.40 1.63
C PHE A 217 4.36 13.79 1.94
N LEU A 218 4.51 12.46 1.83
CA LEU A 218 5.62 11.66 2.34
C LEU A 218 6.36 10.86 1.24
N PRO A 219 6.73 11.44 0.10
CA PRO A 219 7.57 10.74 -0.86
C PRO A 219 9.02 10.64 -0.35
N SER A 220 9.74 9.59 -0.75
CA SER A 220 11.19 9.64 -0.72
C SER A 220 11.71 10.67 -1.74
N PHE A 221 12.99 11.07 -1.59
CA PHE A 221 13.59 12.00 -2.53
C PHE A 221 13.61 11.45 -3.98
N GLU A 222 13.88 10.15 -4.12
CA GLU A 222 13.90 9.46 -5.41
C GLU A 222 12.53 9.39 -6.05
N GLU A 223 11.50 9.07 -5.28
CA GLU A 223 10.10 9.09 -5.75
C GLU A 223 9.67 10.48 -6.20
N LEU A 224 10.06 11.52 -5.44
CA LEU A 224 9.76 12.90 -5.80
C LEU A 224 10.44 13.31 -7.12
N LEU A 225 11.73 13.00 -7.27
CA LEU A 225 12.47 13.26 -8.51
C LEU A 225 11.85 12.51 -9.69
N PHE A 226 11.55 11.23 -9.52
CA PHE A 226 10.93 10.41 -10.55
C PHE A 226 9.59 10.97 -10.99
N CYS A 227 8.73 11.34 -10.03
CA CYS A 227 7.40 11.87 -10.33
C CYS A 227 7.43 13.24 -10.98
N LEU A 228 8.32 14.15 -10.55
CA LEU A 228 8.28 15.56 -10.96
C LEU A 228 9.34 15.94 -11.98
N ARG A 229 10.46 15.22 -12.04
CA ARG A 229 11.65 15.57 -12.83
C ARG A 229 12.27 14.36 -13.51
N ARG A 230 11.47 13.48 -14.04
CA ARG A 230 11.87 12.20 -14.66
C ARG A 230 13.05 12.30 -15.63
N LYS A 231 13.24 13.44 -16.33
CA LYS A 231 14.38 13.66 -17.24
C LYS A 231 15.70 13.85 -16.49
N VAL A 232 15.65 14.12 -15.20
CA VAL A 232 16.84 14.33 -14.34
C VAL A 232 17.16 13.05 -13.56
N TYR A 233 16.16 12.20 -13.37
CA TYR A 233 16.31 10.88 -12.78
C TYR A 233 16.91 9.89 -13.78
#